data_f767a98b6426094fc52d4df50578bcf8
#
_entry.id   f767a98b6426094fc52d4df50578bcf8
#
_cell.length_a   1.000
_cell.length_b   1.000
_cell.length_c   1.000
_cell.angle_alpha   90.00
_cell.angle_beta   90.00
_cell.angle_gamma   90.00
#
_symmetry.space_group_name_H-M   'P 1'
#
loop_
_entity.id
_entity.type
_entity.pdbx_description
1 polymer ?
#
loop_
_entity_poly.entity_id
_entity_poly.type
_entity_poly.pdbx_seq_one_letter_code
_entity_poly.pdbx_strand_id
1 'polypeptide(L)'
;NKKLSKTYDSSLLEATALDSISDVCGTTAVLVSTLLSPVLHFNLDGYMGIVVSGIILYGAYGLLRDMINSLIGEAPDPELVHNIVDRIMAHPAILGVHDMVLHNYGPNKIFASAHVEVDSSKDIFETHDHIDNIEREVKENMNIDLVLHMDPVKVNDPETELYRAKVV
;
A
#
# COMPACT_ATOMS: atom_id res chain seq x y z
N ASN A 1 21.99 -6.03 0.49
CA ASN A 1 20.56 -6.22 0.78
C ASN A 1 19.77 -4.89 0.72
N LYS A 2 20.22 -3.77 1.37
CA LYS A 2 19.51 -2.47 1.38
C LYS A 2 19.29 -1.87 -0.01
N LYS A 3 20.18 -2.09 -0.97
CA LYS A 3 20.01 -1.64 -2.37
C LYS A 3 19.00 -2.51 -3.12
N LEU A 4 18.96 -3.79 -2.84
CA LEU A 4 18.01 -4.74 -3.38
C LEU A 4 16.60 -4.54 -2.81
N SER A 5 16.45 -4.22 -1.51
CA SER A 5 15.13 -3.97 -0.92
C SER A 5 14.42 -2.79 -1.58
N LYS A 6 15.16 -1.70 -1.89
CA LYS A 6 14.62 -0.55 -2.62
C LYS A 6 14.27 -0.84 -4.08
N THR A 7 14.99 -1.78 -4.72
CA THR A 7 14.73 -2.13 -6.13
C THR A 7 13.53 -3.05 -6.28
N TYR A 8 13.30 -3.92 -5.31
CA TYR A 8 12.22 -4.92 -5.32
C TYR A 8 11.08 -4.61 -4.36
N ASP A 9 11.12 -3.45 -3.69
CA ASP A 9 10.13 -3.01 -2.68
C ASP A 9 9.77 -4.13 -1.69
N SER A 10 10.80 -4.82 -1.18
CA SER A 10 10.64 -6.01 -0.35
C SER A 10 10.97 -5.72 1.11
N SER A 11 9.95 -5.73 1.95
CA SER A 11 10.05 -5.60 3.40
C SER A 11 10.93 -6.70 4.03
N LEU A 12 10.94 -7.91 3.46
CA LEU A 12 11.78 -9.01 3.90
C LEU A 12 13.28 -8.72 3.69
N LEU A 13 13.64 -8.14 2.54
CA LEU A 13 15.02 -7.74 2.26
C LEU A 13 15.46 -6.57 3.13
N GLU A 14 14.55 -5.69 3.48
CA GLU A 14 14.81 -4.58 4.41
C GLU A 14 15.03 -5.10 5.83
N ALA A 15 14.19 -6.01 6.32
CA ALA A 15 14.35 -6.69 7.59
C ALA A 15 15.71 -7.40 7.69
N THR A 16 16.09 -8.16 6.65
CA THR A 16 17.38 -8.86 6.59
C THR A 16 18.57 -7.87 6.59
N ALA A 17 18.42 -6.71 5.95
CA ALA A 17 19.46 -5.69 5.95
C ALA A 17 19.61 -5.03 7.33
N LEU A 18 18.52 -4.76 8.02
CA LEU A 18 18.50 -4.24 9.39
C LEU A 18 19.12 -5.22 10.37
N ASP A 19 18.78 -6.49 10.28
CA ASP A 19 19.34 -7.58 11.08
C ASP A 19 20.87 -7.64 10.93
N SER A 20 21.35 -7.68 9.68
CA SER A 20 22.80 -7.67 9.39
C SER A 20 23.53 -6.44 9.93
N ILE A 21 22.92 -5.26 9.88
CA ILE A 21 23.49 -4.02 10.43
C ILE A 21 23.51 -4.10 11.95
N SER A 22 22.46 -4.58 12.58
CA SER A 22 22.36 -4.75 14.02
C SER A 22 23.43 -5.71 14.56
N ASP A 23 23.68 -6.80 13.87
CA ASP A 23 24.72 -7.77 14.20
C ASP A 23 26.12 -7.15 14.12
N VAL A 24 26.39 -6.40 13.05
CA VAL A 24 27.68 -5.70 12.89
C VAL A 24 27.85 -4.65 14.00
N CYS A 25 26.83 -3.87 14.29
CA CYS A 25 26.87 -2.86 15.35
C CYS A 25 27.09 -3.51 16.72
N GLY A 26 26.35 -4.59 17.01
CA GLY A 26 26.49 -5.34 18.26
C GLY A 26 27.88 -5.92 18.44
N THR A 27 28.39 -6.61 17.43
CA THR A 27 29.74 -7.20 17.45
C THR A 27 30.84 -6.14 17.57
N THR A 28 30.71 -5.02 16.87
CA THR A 28 31.63 -3.89 16.93
C THR A 28 31.63 -3.27 18.36
N ALA A 29 30.44 -3.07 18.93
CA ALA A 29 30.28 -2.52 20.27
C ALA A 29 30.96 -3.41 21.31
N VAL A 30 30.77 -4.73 21.25
CA VAL A 30 31.41 -5.70 22.12
C VAL A 30 32.95 -5.67 21.94
N LEU A 31 33.41 -5.65 20.69
CA LEU A 31 34.87 -5.58 20.42
C LEU A 31 35.48 -4.30 20.99
N VAL A 32 34.87 -3.15 20.76
CA VAL A 32 35.34 -1.85 21.25
C VAL A 32 35.32 -1.82 22.78
N SER A 33 34.26 -2.31 23.42
CA SER A 33 34.14 -2.41 24.87
C SER A 33 35.23 -3.27 25.46
N THR A 34 35.51 -4.46 24.88
CA THR A 34 36.51 -5.39 25.33
C THR A 34 37.94 -4.78 25.24
N LEU A 35 38.22 -4.05 24.17
CA LEU A 35 39.53 -3.43 23.97
C LEU A 35 39.77 -2.20 24.87
N LEU A 36 38.72 -1.43 25.16
CA LEU A 36 38.80 -0.20 25.94
C LEU A 36 38.69 -0.44 27.47
N SER A 37 38.00 -1.49 27.89
CA SER A 37 37.74 -1.81 29.29
C SER A 37 39.04 -1.87 30.15
N PRO A 38 40.15 -2.51 29.70
CA PRO A 38 41.41 -2.54 30.48
C PRO A 38 42.06 -1.15 30.63
N VAL A 39 41.87 -0.27 29.65
CA VAL A 39 42.49 1.07 29.64
C VAL A 39 41.69 2.05 30.51
N LEU A 40 40.36 1.95 30.46
CA LEU A 40 39.48 2.88 31.14
C LEU A 40 39.19 2.49 32.60
N HIS A 41 39.57 1.28 33.04
CA HIS A 41 39.23 0.71 34.35
C HIS A 41 37.75 0.81 34.72
N PHE A 42 36.89 0.78 33.68
CA PHE A 42 35.45 0.94 33.79
C PHE A 42 34.73 -0.08 32.87
N ASN A 43 33.70 -0.73 33.40
CA ASN A 43 32.93 -1.72 32.68
C ASN A 43 32.00 -1.04 31.68
N LEU A 44 32.50 -0.79 30.48
CA LEU A 44 31.73 -0.19 29.34
C LEU A 44 30.70 -1.14 28.77
N ASP A 45 30.89 -2.45 28.94
CA ASP A 45 30.09 -3.49 28.31
C ASP A 45 28.58 -3.36 28.59
N GLY A 46 28.20 -3.15 29.85
CA GLY A 46 26.79 -2.97 30.21
C GLY A 46 26.14 -1.73 29.58
N TYR A 47 26.88 -0.62 29.51
CA TYR A 47 26.36 0.62 28.90
C TYR A 47 26.21 0.49 27.37
N MET A 48 27.22 -0.08 26.73
CA MET A 48 27.18 -0.34 25.30
C MET A 48 26.06 -1.33 24.95
N GLY A 49 25.84 -2.35 25.77
CA GLY A 49 24.74 -3.29 25.65
C GLY A 49 23.38 -2.61 25.71
N ILE A 50 23.17 -1.67 26.63
CA ILE A 50 21.91 -0.89 26.72
C ILE A 50 21.69 -0.04 25.45
N VAL A 51 22.73 0.65 24.98
CA VAL A 51 22.64 1.48 23.77
C VAL A 51 22.29 0.63 22.53
N VAL A 52 23.01 -0.46 22.33
CA VAL A 52 22.77 -1.38 21.21
C VAL A 52 21.39 -1.99 21.29
N SER A 53 20.95 -2.43 22.46
CA SER A 53 19.59 -2.97 22.68
C SER A 53 18.52 -1.93 22.35
N GLY A 54 18.71 -0.66 22.71
CA GLY A 54 17.80 0.42 22.37
C GLY A 54 17.68 0.63 20.86
N ILE A 55 18.78 0.58 20.13
CA ILE A 55 18.81 0.70 18.67
C ILE A 55 18.06 -0.47 18.02
N ILE A 56 18.32 -1.71 18.49
CA ILE A 56 17.65 -2.91 17.98
C ILE A 56 16.15 -2.86 18.25
N LEU A 57 15.73 -2.50 19.46
CA LEU A 57 14.32 -2.37 19.81
C LEU A 57 13.60 -1.32 18.96
N TYR A 58 14.25 -0.19 18.70
CA TYR A 58 13.68 0.85 17.85
C TYR A 58 13.48 0.36 16.42
N GLY A 59 14.48 -0.32 15.85
CA GLY A 59 14.37 -0.93 14.52
C GLY A 59 13.29 -2.02 14.43
N ALA A 60 13.25 -2.90 15.43
CA ALA A 60 12.23 -3.96 15.52
C ALA A 60 10.81 -3.40 15.66
N TYR A 61 10.63 -2.32 16.42
CA TYR A 61 9.32 -1.63 16.52
C TYR A 61 8.86 -1.06 15.17
N GLY A 62 9.77 -0.40 14.42
CA GLY A 62 9.45 0.10 13.09
C GLY A 62 8.98 -1.01 12.15
N LEU A 63 9.78 -2.09 12.06
CA LEU A 63 9.46 -3.24 11.23
C LEU A 63 8.12 -3.89 11.62
N LEU A 64 7.86 -4.08 12.92
CA LEU A 64 6.61 -4.67 13.39
C LEU A 64 5.41 -3.77 13.05
N ARG A 65 5.54 -2.47 13.19
CA ARG A 65 4.50 -1.50 12.82
C ARG A 65 4.18 -1.58 11.32
N ASP A 66 5.19 -1.63 10.47
CA ASP A 66 5.00 -1.69 9.01
C ASP A 66 4.33 -3.01 8.60
N MET A 67 4.72 -4.12 9.23
CA MET A 67 4.07 -5.42 9.01
C MET A 67 2.60 -5.41 9.47
N ILE A 68 2.30 -4.82 10.62
CA ILE A 68 0.92 -4.72 11.13
C ILE A 68 0.08 -3.83 10.19
N ASN A 69 0.60 -2.68 9.77
CA ASN A 69 -0.08 -1.79 8.83
C ASN A 69 -0.42 -2.51 7.52
N SER A 70 0.51 -3.28 6.98
CA SER A 70 0.29 -4.09 5.78
C SER A 70 -0.80 -5.17 5.96
N LEU A 71 -0.97 -5.72 7.18
CA LEU A 71 -1.99 -6.73 7.47
C LEU A 71 -3.37 -6.12 7.74
N ILE A 72 -3.43 -4.96 8.40
CA ILE A 72 -4.70 -4.26 8.72
C ILE A 72 -5.24 -3.54 7.48
N GLY A 73 -4.39 -3.17 6.56
CA GLY A 73 -4.65 -2.34 5.40
C GLY A 73 -4.12 -0.93 5.63
N GLU A 74 -3.13 -0.55 4.88
CA GLU A 74 -2.63 0.81 4.82
C GLU A 74 -3.50 1.62 3.87
N ALA A 75 -3.72 2.90 4.19
CA ALA A 75 -4.41 3.79 3.27
C ALA A 75 -3.66 3.82 1.93
N PRO A 76 -4.34 3.59 0.81
CA PRO A 76 -3.69 3.57 -0.50
C PRO A 76 -3.08 4.92 -0.83
N ASP A 77 -2.03 4.91 -1.66
CA ASP A 77 -1.46 6.13 -2.20
C ASP A 77 -2.55 6.91 -2.97
N PRO A 78 -2.82 8.17 -2.60
CA PRO A 78 -3.81 9.00 -3.28
C PRO A 78 -3.57 9.14 -4.78
N GLU A 79 -2.31 9.15 -5.23
CA GLU A 79 -1.95 9.21 -6.64
C GLU A 79 -2.38 7.94 -7.37
N LEU A 80 -2.19 6.76 -6.76
CA LEU A 80 -2.64 5.49 -7.31
C LEU A 80 -4.15 5.45 -7.45
N VAL A 81 -4.88 5.87 -6.41
CA VAL A 81 -6.36 5.94 -6.44
C VAL A 81 -6.82 6.85 -7.58
N HIS A 82 -6.21 8.03 -7.73
CA HIS A 82 -6.55 8.98 -8.79
C HIS A 82 -6.32 8.39 -10.18
N ASN A 83 -5.19 7.74 -10.39
CA ASN A 83 -4.85 7.09 -11.65
C ASN A 83 -5.84 5.97 -12.03
N ILE A 84 -6.34 5.20 -11.06
CA ILE A 84 -7.36 4.16 -11.31
C ILE A 84 -8.68 4.82 -11.69
N VAL A 85 -9.12 5.82 -10.93
CA VAL A 85 -10.37 6.55 -11.20
C VAL A 85 -10.34 7.20 -12.57
N ASP A 86 -9.25 7.88 -12.94
CA ASP A 86 -9.10 8.53 -14.23
C ASP A 86 -9.20 7.54 -15.40
N ARG A 87 -8.62 6.34 -15.22
CA ARG A 87 -8.73 5.29 -16.24
C ARG A 87 -10.15 4.78 -16.38
N ILE A 88 -10.84 4.51 -15.28
CA ILE A 88 -12.24 4.07 -15.31
C ILE A 88 -13.11 5.14 -15.97
N MET A 89 -12.96 6.40 -15.58
CA MET A 89 -13.72 7.54 -16.10
C MET A 89 -13.39 7.90 -17.56
N ALA A 90 -12.25 7.44 -18.09
CA ALA A 90 -11.92 7.62 -19.51
C ALA A 90 -12.84 6.82 -20.45
N HIS A 91 -13.56 5.83 -19.93
CA HIS A 91 -14.49 5.02 -20.72
C HIS A 91 -15.86 5.70 -20.84
N PRO A 92 -16.38 5.89 -22.08
CA PRO A 92 -17.62 6.65 -22.32
C PRO A 92 -18.90 5.99 -21.77
N ALA A 93 -18.83 4.71 -21.40
CA ALA A 93 -19.94 3.99 -20.79
C ALA A 93 -20.11 4.30 -19.29
N ILE A 94 -19.08 4.90 -18.65
CA ILE A 94 -19.06 5.19 -17.22
C ILE A 94 -19.46 6.64 -16.97
N LEU A 95 -20.44 6.83 -16.10
CA LEU A 95 -20.98 8.13 -15.71
C LEU A 95 -20.40 8.65 -14.40
N GLY A 96 -19.98 7.74 -13.51
CA GLY A 96 -19.41 8.08 -12.22
C GLY A 96 -18.71 6.87 -11.59
N VAL A 97 -17.82 7.14 -10.63
CA VAL A 97 -17.13 6.14 -9.82
C VAL A 97 -17.25 6.55 -8.37
N HIS A 98 -17.64 5.61 -7.50
CA HIS A 98 -17.73 5.85 -6.06
C HIS A 98 -17.41 4.58 -5.26
N ASP A 99 -17.32 4.71 -3.93
CA ASP A 99 -17.08 3.62 -2.98
C ASP A 99 -15.89 2.73 -3.35
N MET A 100 -14.79 3.37 -3.79
CA MET A 100 -13.57 2.65 -4.12
C MET A 100 -12.90 2.13 -2.85
N VAL A 101 -12.66 0.83 -2.80
CA VAL A 101 -11.89 0.14 -1.78
C VAL A 101 -10.64 -0.47 -2.41
N LEU A 102 -9.50 -0.23 -1.80
CA LEU A 102 -8.22 -0.73 -2.31
C LEU A 102 -7.46 -1.44 -1.20
N HIS A 103 -7.04 -2.67 -1.47
CA HIS A 103 -6.27 -3.50 -0.54
C HIS A 103 -4.89 -3.79 -1.13
N ASN A 104 -3.86 -3.40 -0.41
CA ASN A 104 -2.48 -3.69 -0.78
C ASN A 104 -1.94 -4.85 0.07
N TYR A 105 -1.63 -5.97 -0.57
CA TYR A 105 -1.05 -7.18 0.05
C TYR A 105 0.46 -7.32 -0.21
N GLY A 106 1.11 -6.23 -0.54
CA GLY A 106 2.54 -6.19 -0.80
C GLY A 106 2.87 -6.01 -2.29
N PRO A 107 4.16 -6.10 -2.64
CA PRO A 107 4.61 -5.82 -3.99
C PRO A 107 3.91 -6.70 -5.02
N ASN A 108 3.32 -6.08 -6.00
CA ASN A 108 2.61 -6.73 -7.12
C ASN A 108 1.29 -7.46 -6.75
N LYS A 109 0.68 -7.18 -5.61
CA LYS A 109 -0.59 -7.80 -5.21
C LYS A 109 -1.57 -6.77 -4.65
N ILE A 110 -2.22 -6.05 -5.54
CA ILE A 110 -3.23 -5.04 -5.22
C ILE A 110 -4.59 -5.53 -5.72
N PHE A 111 -5.59 -5.47 -4.84
CA PHE A 111 -6.99 -5.68 -5.17
C PHE A 111 -7.74 -4.38 -4.99
N ALA A 112 -8.61 -4.07 -5.95
CA ALA A 112 -9.48 -2.92 -5.87
C ALA A 112 -10.91 -3.33 -6.21
N SER A 113 -11.86 -2.68 -5.56
CA SER A 113 -13.25 -2.73 -5.96
C SER A 113 -13.83 -1.32 -5.98
N ALA A 114 -14.72 -1.04 -6.91
CA ALA A 114 -15.42 0.23 -6.97
C ALA A 114 -16.83 0.03 -7.53
N HIS A 115 -17.70 0.98 -7.23
CA HIS A 115 -19.00 1.10 -7.87
C HIS A 115 -18.89 2.05 -9.05
N VAL A 116 -19.52 1.70 -10.17
CA VAL A 116 -19.55 2.51 -11.39
C VAL A 116 -20.97 2.78 -11.82
N GLU A 117 -21.30 4.05 -11.97
CA GLU A 117 -22.59 4.48 -12.49
C GLU A 117 -22.64 4.26 -14.01
N VAL A 118 -23.66 3.58 -14.47
CA VAL A 118 -23.92 3.29 -15.89
C VAL A 118 -25.34 3.68 -16.28
N ASP A 119 -25.58 4.01 -17.55
CA ASP A 119 -26.91 4.38 -18.04
C ASP A 119 -27.85 3.17 -18.03
N SER A 120 -28.90 3.22 -17.21
CA SER A 120 -29.91 2.15 -17.09
C SER A 120 -30.75 1.91 -18.37
N SER A 121 -30.67 2.79 -19.36
CA SER A 121 -31.36 2.64 -20.65
C SER A 121 -30.55 1.81 -21.65
N LYS A 122 -29.30 1.52 -21.38
CA LYS A 122 -28.42 0.74 -22.26
C LYS A 122 -28.60 -0.77 -22.06
N ASP A 123 -28.19 -1.53 -23.08
CA ASP A 123 -28.18 -2.98 -22.98
C ASP A 123 -27.21 -3.45 -21.93
N ILE A 124 -27.66 -4.33 -21.05
CA ILE A 124 -26.87 -4.80 -19.93
C ILE A 124 -25.67 -5.64 -20.37
N PHE A 125 -25.80 -6.40 -21.46
CA PHE A 125 -24.71 -7.24 -21.96
C PHE A 125 -23.62 -6.36 -22.58
N GLU A 126 -24.00 -5.33 -23.36
CA GLU A 126 -23.04 -4.36 -23.90
C GLU A 126 -22.30 -3.61 -22.77
N THR A 127 -23.05 -3.18 -21.75
CA THR A 127 -22.47 -2.48 -20.59
C THR A 127 -21.51 -3.37 -19.82
N HIS A 128 -21.86 -4.65 -19.63
CA HIS A 128 -21.00 -5.62 -18.96
C HIS A 128 -19.70 -5.85 -19.75
N ASP A 129 -19.76 -5.96 -21.07
CA ASP A 129 -18.57 -6.10 -21.91
C ASP A 129 -17.62 -4.89 -21.79
N HIS A 130 -18.18 -3.69 -21.65
CA HIS A 130 -17.37 -2.50 -21.37
C HIS A 130 -16.66 -2.59 -20.03
N ILE A 131 -17.33 -3.06 -18.99
CA ILE A 131 -16.77 -3.20 -17.66
C ILE A 131 -15.66 -4.26 -17.64
N ASP A 132 -15.89 -5.43 -18.23
CA ASP A 132 -14.86 -6.47 -18.37
C ASP A 132 -13.60 -5.94 -19.08
N ASN A 133 -13.78 -5.10 -20.08
CA ASN A 133 -12.66 -4.50 -20.80
C ASN A 133 -11.87 -3.53 -19.90
N ILE A 134 -12.56 -2.72 -19.08
CA ILE A 134 -11.93 -1.82 -18.12
C ILE A 134 -11.14 -2.61 -17.08
N GLU A 135 -11.74 -3.64 -16.47
CA GLU A 135 -11.08 -4.49 -15.48
C GLU A 135 -9.81 -5.14 -16.06
N ARG A 136 -9.90 -5.65 -17.29
CA ARG A 136 -8.77 -6.24 -18.01
C ARG A 136 -7.68 -5.21 -18.31
N GLU A 137 -8.05 -4.04 -18.80
CA GLU A 137 -7.11 -2.95 -19.08
C GLU A 137 -6.34 -2.51 -17.84
N VAL A 138 -7.03 -2.34 -16.70
CA VAL A 138 -6.40 -1.99 -15.42
C VAL A 138 -5.47 -3.12 -14.96
N LYS A 139 -5.87 -4.38 -15.12
CA LYS A 139 -5.03 -5.53 -14.79
C LYS A 139 -3.75 -5.57 -15.62
N GLU A 140 -3.86 -5.37 -16.94
CA GLU A 140 -2.72 -5.44 -17.86
C GLU A 140 -1.75 -4.27 -17.69
N ASN A 141 -2.27 -3.05 -17.48
CA ASN A 141 -1.45 -1.84 -17.44
C ASN A 141 -0.93 -1.49 -16.04
N MET A 142 -1.66 -1.84 -14.99
CA MET A 142 -1.35 -1.45 -13.61
C MET A 142 -1.08 -2.66 -12.69
N ASN A 143 -1.31 -3.88 -13.17
CA ASN A 143 -1.21 -5.11 -12.38
C ASN A 143 -2.10 -5.13 -11.12
N ILE A 144 -3.29 -4.51 -11.21
CA ILE A 144 -4.28 -4.43 -10.15
C ILE A 144 -5.44 -5.36 -10.50
N ASP A 145 -5.84 -6.21 -9.54
CA ASP A 145 -7.06 -7.01 -9.66
C ASP A 145 -8.26 -6.12 -9.28
N LEU A 146 -8.89 -5.52 -10.29
CA LEU A 146 -10.04 -4.63 -10.15
C LEU A 146 -11.34 -5.40 -10.35
N VAL A 147 -12.33 -5.12 -9.49
CA VAL A 147 -13.72 -5.57 -9.64
C VAL A 147 -14.63 -4.36 -9.63
N LEU A 148 -15.45 -4.21 -10.66
CA LEU A 148 -16.39 -3.10 -10.81
C LEU A 148 -17.83 -3.59 -10.61
N HIS A 149 -18.52 -2.98 -9.65
CA HIS A 149 -19.94 -3.19 -9.46
C HIS A 149 -20.75 -2.17 -10.24
N MET A 150 -21.65 -2.65 -11.10
CA MET A 150 -22.51 -1.77 -11.91
C MET A 150 -23.67 -1.21 -11.08
N ASP A 151 -23.80 0.11 -11.04
CA ASP A 151 -24.94 0.84 -10.49
C ASP A 151 -25.72 1.52 -11.63
N PRO A 152 -26.83 0.91 -12.11
CA PRO A 152 -27.63 1.50 -13.18
C PRO A 152 -28.34 2.76 -12.70
N VAL A 153 -28.04 3.90 -13.31
CA VAL A 153 -28.67 5.19 -13.01
C VAL A 153 -29.51 5.68 -14.18
N LYS A 154 -30.61 6.37 -13.89
CA LYS A 154 -31.41 7.04 -14.91
C LYS A 154 -30.75 8.36 -15.30
N VAL A 155 -30.37 8.48 -16.56
CA VAL A 155 -29.83 9.72 -17.11
C VAL A 155 -31.00 10.69 -17.38
N ASN A 156 -30.86 11.96 -17.01
CA ASN A 156 -31.86 13.01 -17.16
C ASN A 156 -33.19 12.79 -16.40
N ASP A 157 -33.17 12.08 -15.28
CA ASP A 157 -34.32 11.97 -14.42
C ASP A 157 -34.46 13.22 -13.52
N PRO A 158 -35.57 13.98 -13.61
CA PRO A 158 -35.76 15.23 -12.86
C PRO A 158 -35.72 15.04 -11.34
N GLU A 159 -36.07 13.84 -10.84
CA GLU A 159 -36.09 13.53 -9.43
C GLU A 159 -34.64 13.31 -8.94
N THR A 160 -33.82 12.60 -9.70
CA THR A 160 -32.41 12.39 -9.41
C THR A 160 -31.63 13.70 -9.42
N GLU A 161 -31.88 14.61 -10.37
CA GLU A 161 -31.27 15.94 -10.43
C GLU A 161 -31.65 16.79 -9.19
N LEU A 162 -32.90 16.70 -8.74
CA LEU A 162 -33.34 17.40 -7.54
C LEU A 162 -32.59 16.91 -6.29
N TYR A 163 -32.30 15.62 -6.18
CA TYR A 163 -31.51 15.07 -5.05
C TYR A 163 -30.03 15.42 -5.15
N ARG A 164 -29.43 15.34 -6.32
CA ARG A 164 -28.05 15.81 -6.53
C ARG A 164 -27.85 17.25 -6.13
N ALA A 165 -28.78 18.13 -6.49
CA ALA A 165 -28.72 19.57 -6.11
C ALA A 165 -28.87 19.83 -4.60
N LYS A 166 -29.36 18.89 -3.80
CA LYS A 166 -29.51 19.01 -2.35
C LYS A 166 -28.32 18.49 -1.55
N VAL A 167 -27.43 17.74 -2.17
CA VAL A 167 -26.29 17.08 -1.50
C VAL A 167 -24.98 17.86 -1.72
N VAL A 168 -24.96 18.83 -2.63
CA VAL A 168 -23.89 19.82 -2.81
C VAL A 168 -24.25 21.06 -2.00
#